data_ea1daf5e6b3fad05b334a158ac4e4683
#
_entry.id   ea1daf5e6b3fad05b334a158ac4e4683
#
_cell.length_a   1.000
_cell.length_b   1.000
_cell.length_c   1.000
_cell.angle_alpha   90.00
_cell.angle_beta   90.00
_cell.angle_gamma   90.00
#
_symmetry.space_group_name_H-M   'P 1'
#
loop_
_entity.id
_entity.type
_entity.pdbx_description
1 polymer ?
#
loop_
_entity_poly.entity_id
_entity_poly.type
_entity_poly.pdbx_seq_one_letter_code
_entity_poly.pdbx_strand_id
1 'polypeptide(L)'
;MKRFPLLLVVTFFVFGCYHAAGQTQTTTFLVGTYTDNPEQGINQVSLNQQTNALTLQKIIDHVDNPSFIITNKLKSIVVIVEETAGDKGGKITSYAITGKDYFTKRSTFFTQGNHPCTLAFSPDEKYVVVGNYSGGNLSVFPIDGYGALSESVTTYQHTGASEHVSRQEKPHVHSVVFHPKQNKLFVADLGNDSIECIPFDSNSDTFLNTEEAVAIKVPPGSGPRHLIFDAKGETLFATFELSNQVGVFRYKNNELQLVQLAQITDSTKSGTAAEIKLSKDNKYVYASVRGDDNFIAVYGWDSEKLTLLQKVPTKKGPRNFIFTDDESLVLVGSQFENSISVFKRDKKTGLLTATSSELPINKPVYFCKF
;
A
#
# COMPACT_ATOMS: atom_id res chain seq x y z
N MET A 1 -49.33 70.59 -30.91
CA MET A 1 -48.52 69.42 -31.17
C MET A 1 -47.21 69.64 -30.47
N LYS A 2 -47.00 69.01 -29.29
CA LYS A 2 -45.69 69.04 -28.54
C LYS A 2 -44.93 67.73 -28.80
N ARG A 3 -43.74 67.84 -29.39
CA ARG A 3 -42.85 66.73 -29.63
C ARG A 3 -42.02 66.48 -28.35
N PHE A 4 -42.10 65.26 -27.81
CA PHE A 4 -41.21 64.77 -26.75
C PHE A 4 -39.97 64.15 -27.40
N PRO A 5 -38.76 64.41 -26.88
CA PRO A 5 -37.57 63.71 -27.33
C PRO A 5 -37.46 62.30 -26.66
N LEU A 6 -37.14 61.27 -27.46
CA LEU A 6 -36.88 59.93 -27.05
C LEU A 6 -35.44 59.87 -26.49
N LEU A 7 -35.31 59.58 -25.19
CA LEU A 7 -34.01 59.41 -24.56
C LEU A 7 -33.58 57.94 -24.71
N LEU A 8 -32.52 57.71 -25.51
CA LEU A 8 -31.94 56.38 -25.73
C LEU A 8 -30.98 56.07 -24.56
N VAL A 9 -31.33 55.17 -23.64
CA VAL A 9 -30.46 54.70 -22.58
C VAL A 9 -29.65 53.53 -23.12
N VAL A 10 -28.37 53.74 -23.36
CA VAL A 10 -27.39 52.69 -23.75
C VAL A 10 -26.85 52.06 -22.48
N THR A 11 -27.32 50.86 -22.15
CA THR A 11 -26.81 50.07 -21.01
C THR A 11 -25.55 49.31 -21.46
N PHE A 12 -24.37 49.72 -20.98
CA PHE A 12 -23.12 48.97 -21.14
C PHE A 12 -23.14 47.77 -20.20
N PHE A 13 -23.27 46.55 -20.76
CA PHE A 13 -22.97 45.31 -20.04
C PHE A 13 -21.45 45.12 -19.99
N VAL A 14 -20.85 45.37 -18.82
CA VAL A 14 -19.48 45.00 -18.55
C VAL A 14 -19.47 43.48 -18.23
N PHE A 15 -19.10 42.67 -19.19
CA PHE A 15 -18.76 41.25 -18.94
C PHE A 15 -17.50 41.20 -18.11
N GLY A 16 -17.63 41.08 -16.80
CA GLY A 16 -16.54 40.71 -15.93
C GLY A 16 -16.17 39.26 -16.20
N CYS A 17 -14.99 39.02 -16.83
CA CYS A 17 -14.37 37.70 -16.85
C CYS A 17 -14.01 37.32 -15.41
N TYR A 18 -14.90 36.63 -14.72
CA TYR A 18 -14.52 35.88 -13.51
C TYR A 18 -13.61 34.73 -13.94
N HIS A 19 -12.31 34.94 -13.79
CA HIS A 19 -11.38 33.81 -13.76
C HIS A 19 -11.78 33.00 -12.52
N ALA A 20 -12.49 31.88 -12.70
CA ALA A 20 -12.61 30.88 -11.68
C ALA A 20 -11.17 30.43 -11.35
N ALA A 21 -10.65 30.90 -10.23
CA ALA A 21 -9.43 30.35 -9.66
C ALA A 21 -9.69 28.85 -9.47
N GLY A 22 -9.13 28.01 -10.35
CA GLY A 22 -9.28 26.57 -10.27
C GLY A 22 -8.87 26.15 -8.87
N GLN A 23 -9.75 25.47 -8.14
CA GLN A 23 -9.42 24.91 -6.83
C GLN A 23 -8.16 24.08 -7.01
N THR A 24 -7.09 24.46 -6.32
CA THR A 24 -5.85 23.69 -6.30
C THR A 24 -6.16 22.33 -5.73
N GLN A 25 -6.16 21.30 -6.57
CA GLN A 25 -6.42 19.93 -6.13
C GLN A 25 -5.18 19.44 -5.38
N THR A 26 -5.23 19.52 -4.05
CA THR A 26 -4.20 19.04 -3.15
C THR A 26 -4.60 17.69 -2.59
N THR A 27 -3.73 16.69 -2.71
CA THR A 27 -3.89 15.38 -2.08
C THR A 27 -2.90 15.25 -0.93
N THR A 28 -3.37 14.76 0.21
CA THR A 28 -2.55 14.50 1.39
C THR A 28 -2.23 13.02 1.52
N PHE A 29 -1.01 12.72 1.93
CA PHE A 29 -0.52 11.37 2.19
C PHE A 29 0.12 11.31 3.58
N LEU A 30 -0.11 10.21 4.28
CA LEU A 30 0.73 9.80 5.40
C LEU A 30 1.87 8.95 4.85
N VAL A 31 3.08 9.27 5.25
CA VAL A 31 4.30 8.60 4.80
C VAL A 31 4.96 7.94 5.99
N GLY A 32 5.03 6.62 5.93
CA GLY A 32 5.78 5.80 6.86
C GLY A 32 7.26 5.74 6.47
N THR A 33 8.13 5.73 7.46
CA THR A 33 9.58 5.76 7.29
C THR A 33 10.27 4.72 8.16
N TYR A 34 11.47 4.30 7.80
CA TYR A 34 12.39 3.78 8.80
C TYR A 34 13.09 4.94 9.49
N THR A 35 13.21 4.86 10.81
CA THR A 35 13.74 5.95 11.64
C THR A 35 15.18 5.67 12.08
N ASP A 36 15.98 6.73 12.20
CA ASP A 36 17.36 6.68 12.67
C ASP A 36 17.51 7.36 14.04
N ASN A 37 16.50 8.15 14.44
CA ASN A 37 16.49 8.91 15.69
C ASN A 37 15.05 9.20 16.14
N PRO A 38 14.83 9.57 17.41
CA PRO A 38 13.50 9.79 17.98
C PRO A 38 12.74 11.03 17.45
N GLU A 39 13.37 11.89 16.66
CA GLU A 39 12.69 13.05 16.04
C GLU A 39 11.97 12.69 14.76
N GLN A 40 12.07 11.44 14.30
CA GLN A 40 11.45 10.92 13.10
C GLN A 40 10.17 10.12 13.42
N GLY A 41 9.37 9.80 12.40
CA GLY A 41 8.13 9.06 12.60
C GLY A 41 7.21 9.14 11.40
N ILE A 42 5.91 9.32 11.65
CA ILE A 42 4.88 9.41 10.60
C ILE A 42 4.88 10.82 10.03
N ASN A 43 5.09 10.94 8.73
CA ASN A 43 5.12 12.23 8.04
C ASN A 43 3.80 12.49 7.30
N GLN A 44 3.32 13.73 7.36
CA GLN A 44 2.21 14.20 6.52
C GLN A 44 2.78 15.01 5.36
N VAL A 45 2.51 14.54 4.14
CA VAL A 45 2.99 15.15 2.89
C VAL A 45 1.80 15.54 2.03
N SER A 46 1.83 16.75 1.48
CA SER A 46 0.85 17.20 0.50
C SER A 46 1.45 17.25 -0.91
N LEU A 47 0.63 16.88 -1.91
CA LEU A 47 0.91 16.98 -3.33
C LEU A 47 -0.06 17.97 -3.97
N ASN A 48 0.46 19.02 -4.59
CA ASN A 48 -0.29 19.85 -5.50
C ASN A 48 -0.33 19.17 -6.88
N GLN A 49 -1.49 18.69 -7.31
CA GLN A 49 -1.62 17.91 -8.55
C GLN A 49 -1.43 18.73 -9.83
N GLN A 50 -1.56 20.06 -9.78
CA GLN A 50 -1.37 20.93 -10.93
C GLN A 50 0.11 21.20 -11.21
N THR A 51 0.88 21.46 -10.14
CA THR A 51 2.32 21.77 -10.24
C THR A 51 3.21 20.57 -10.01
N ASN A 52 2.65 19.45 -9.51
CA ASN A 52 3.33 18.26 -8.98
C ASN A 52 4.21 18.55 -7.75
N ALA A 53 4.11 19.72 -7.14
CA ALA A 53 4.91 20.08 -5.99
C ALA A 53 4.53 19.28 -4.75
N LEU A 54 5.54 18.71 -4.08
CA LEU A 54 5.42 18.02 -2.80
C LEU A 54 5.83 18.96 -1.66
N THR A 55 5.14 18.87 -0.54
CA THR A 55 5.47 19.65 0.66
C THR A 55 5.32 18.79 1.90
N LEU A 56 6.36 18.70 2.73
CA LEU A 56 6.28 18.14 4.08
C LEU A 56 5.49 19.12 4.95
N GLN A 57 4.35 18.68 5.48
CA GLN A 57 3.47 19.51 6.31
C GLN A 57 3.87 19.48 7.78
N LYS A 58 3.99 18.27 8.32
CA LYS A 58 4.36 18.02 9.71
C LYS A 58 4.72 16.55 9.95
N ILE A 59 5.32 16.28 11.10
CA ILE A 59 5.38 14.92 11.67
C ILE A 59 4.14 14.74 12.55
N ILE A 60 3.40 13.65 12.34
CA ILE A 60 2.15 13.37 13.07
C ILE A 60 2.45 12.85 14.47
N ASP A 61 3.37 11.90 14.58
CA ASP A 61 3.83 11.30 15.81
C ASP A 61 5.27 10.77 15.63
N HIS A 62 6.03 10.83 16.70
CA HIS A 62 7.39 10.30 16.78
C HIS A 62 7.31 8.85 17.26
N VAL A 63 7.41 7.93 16.32
CA VAL A 63 7.32 6.48 16.55
C VAL A 63 8.39 5.75 15.75
N ASP A 64 8.83 4.62 16.27
CA ASP A 64 9.91 3.85 15.67
C ASP A 64 9.43 3.07 14.45
N ASN A 65 10.08 3.28 13.31
CA ASN A 65 9.85 2.51 12.07
C ASN A 65 8.36 2.32 11.72
N PRO A 66 7.55 3.38 11.53
CA PRO A 66 6.16 3.26 11.08
C PRO A 66 6.12 2.82 9.63
N SER A 67 6.43 1.54 9.36
CA SER A 67 6.69 1.03 8.01
C SER A 67 5.44 0.65 7.23
N PHE A 68 4.28 0.59 7.89
CA PHE A 68 3.00 0.32 7.25
C PHE A 68 1.87 1.10 7.93
N ILE A 69 1.00 1.72 7.11
CA ILE A 69 -0.07 2.63 7.57
C ILE A 69 -1.34 2.31 6.80
N ILE A 70 -2.45 2.14 7.49
CA ILE A 70 -3.77 2.00 6.87
C ILE A 70 -4.78 2.99 7.46
N THR A 71 -5.79 3.33 6.67
CA THR A 71 -6.97 4.08 7.14
C THR A 71 -8.23 3.25 6.94
N ASN A 72 -9.24 3.48 7.79
CA ASN A 72 -10.57 2.97 7.54
C ASN A 72 -11.23 3.68 6.34
N LYS A 73 -12.37 3.16 5.84
CA LYS A 73 -13.09 3.69 4.67
C LYS A 73 -13.50 5.16 4.81
N LEU A 74 -13.88 5.56 6.03
CA LEU A 74 -14.26 6.95 6.34
C LEU A 74 -13.05 7.88 6.55
N LYS A 75 -11.83 7.35 6.55
CA LYS A 75 -10.59 8.08 6.87
C LYS A 75 -10.65 8.82 8.21
N SER A 76 -11.33 8.21 9.18
CA SER A 76 -11.48 8.73 10.55
C SER A 76 -10.58 8.00 11.54
N ILE A 77 -10.00 6.86 11.13
CA ILE A 77 -9.09 6.03 11.94
C ILE A 77 -7.85 5.75 11.11
N VAL A 78 -6.68 5.89 11.73
CA VAL A 78 -5.38 5.45 11.20
C VAL A 78 -4.84 4.36 12.10
N VAL A 79 -4.31 3.30 11.51
CA VAL A 79 -3.58 2.26 12.23
C VAL A 79 -2.21 2.08 11.58
N ILE A 80 -1.19 1.99 12.42
CA ILE A 80 0.20 1.80 11.99
C ILE A 80 0.83 0.60 12.69
N VAL A 81 1.90 0.09 12.13
CA VAL A 81 2.86 -0.76 12.85
C VAL A 81 4.09 0.06 13.24
N GLU A 82 4.72 -0.31 14.34
CA GLU A 82 6.11 0.02 14.67
C GLU A 82 6.93 -1.24 14.40
N GLU A 83 7.63 -1.26 13.24
CA GLU A 83 8.39 -2.44 12.77
C GLU A 83 9.67 -2.61 13.59
N THR A 84 9.50 -3.09 14.81
CA THR A 84 10.55 -3.31 15.80
C THR A 84 10.53 -4.76 16.30
N ALA A 85 11.55 -5.15 17.05
CA ALA A 85 11.65 -6.44 17.71
C ALA A 85 11.75 -6.27 19.22
N GLY A 86 11.43 -7.32 19.96
CA GLY A 86 11.52 -7.39 21.40
C GLY A 86 10.84 -8.63 21.96
N ASP A 87 10.86 -8.83 23.27
CA ASP A 87 10.29 -10.02 23.92
C ASP A 87 8.79 -10.21 23.65
N LYS A 88 8.07 -9.11 23.42
CA LYS A 88 6.63 -9.11 23.09
C LYS A 88 6.35 -8.76 21.63
N GLY A 89 7.39 -8.64 20.81
CA GLY A 89 7.30 -8.25 19.40
C GLY A 89 7.35 -6.74 19.18
N GLY A 90 7.01 -6.32 17.95
CA GLY A 90 6.80 -4.92 17.62
C GLY A 90 5.46 -4.41 18.14
N LYS A 91 4.99 -3.27 17.62
CA LYS A 91 3.73 -2.68 18.09
C LYS A 91 2.76 -2.36 16.97
N ILE A 92 1.49 -2.31 17.34
CA ILE A 92 0.39 -1.72 16.58
C ILE A 92 -0.14 -0.51 17.34
N THR A 93 -0.28 0.62 16.66
CA THR A 93 -0.79 1.86 17.26
C THR A 93 -1.93 2.42 16.40
N SER A 94 -3.01 2.85 17.05
CA SER A 94 -4.16 3.45 16.39
C SER A 94 -4.36 4.91 16.78
N TYR A 95 -4.93 5.67 15.84
CA TYR A 95 -5.26 7.09 16.00
C TYR A 95 -6.68 7.35 15.51
N ALA A 96 -7.43 8.16 16.25
CA ALA A 96 -8.63 8.79 15.73
C ALA A 96 -8.26 10.13 15.07
N ILE A 97 -8.94 10.43 13.97
CA ILE A 97 -8.78 11.69 13.26
C ILE A 97 -9.98 12.57 13.59
N THR A 98 -9.73 13.73 14.19
CA THR A 98 -10.76 14.70 14.52
C THR A 98 -10.50 16.01 13.78
N GLY A 99 -11.55 16.57 13.11
CA GLY A 99 -11.37 17.75 12.28
C GLY A 99 -10.45 17.50 11.08
N LYS A 100 -9.79 18.54 10.61
CA LYS A 100 -9.08 18.49 9.33
C LYS A 100 -7.68 17.83 9.41
N ASP A 101 -7.03 17.78 10.58
CA ASP A 101 -5.63 17.31 10.70
C ASP A 101 -5.21 16.96 12.14
N TYR A 102 -6.16 16.67 13.02
CA TYR A 102 -5.84 16.29 14.40
C TYR A 102 -5.86 14.79 14.57
N PHE A 103 -4.70 14.24 14.88
CA PHE A 103 -4.50 12.83 15.16
C PHE A 103 -4.41 12.62 16.67
N THR A 104 -5.35 11.88 17.24
CA THR A 104 -5.37 11.53 18.65
C THR A 104 -5.04 10.06 18.80
N LYS A 105 -3.91 9.75 19.42
CA LYS A 105 -3.51 8.37 19.74
C LYS A 105 -4.58 7.72 20.62
N ARG A 106 -5.06 6.55 20.24
CA ARG A 106 -6.14 5.81 20.93
C ARG A 106 -5.59 4.63 21.70
N SER A 107 -4.82 3.79 21.06
CA SER A 107 -4.32 2.55 21.65
C SER A 107 -2.96 2.18 21.09
N THR A 108 -2.18 1.48 21.88
CA THR A 108 -0.94 0.81 21.45
C THR A 108 -0.86 -0.55 22.14
N PHE A 109 -0.64 -1.61 21.33
CA PHE A 109 -0.43 -2.97 21.80
C PHE A 109 0.82 -3.57 21.17
N PHE A 110 1.41 -4.56 21.84
CA PHE A 110 2.43 -5.41 21.23
C PHE A 110 1.80 -6.39 20.25
N THR A 111 2.45 -6.64 19.11
CA THR A 111 1.90 -7.50 18.05
C THR A 111 2.12 -8.99 18.29
N GLN A 112 2.78 -9.36 19.40
CA GLN A 112 3.11 -10.76 19.73
C GLN A 112 3.93 -11.47 18.64
N GLY A 113 4.64 -10.68 17.83
CA GLY A 113 5.56 -11.11 16.78
C GLY A 113 6.52 -9.97 16.40
N ASN A 114 7.71 -10.33 15.95
CA ASN A 114 8.77 -9.38 15.63
C ASN A 114 8.63 -8.84 14.20
N HIS A 115 8.96 -7.56 14.03
CA HIS A 115 8.93 -6.82 12.77
C HIS A 115 7.56 -6.91 12.07
N PRO A 116 6.48 -6.38 12.70
CA PRO A 116 5.19 -6.23 12.00
C PRO A 116 5.38 -5.31 10.79
N CYS A 117 5.01 -5.78 9.59
CA CYS A 117 5.28 -5.06 8.35
C CYS A 117 4.09 -4.94 7.41
N THR A 118 2.93 -5.45 7.82
CA THR A 118 1.70 -5.41 7.02
C THR A 118 0.46 -5.36 7.92
N LEU A 119 -0.56 -4.62 7.47
CA LEU A 119 -1.83 -4.45 8.15
C LEU A 119 -3.00 -4.56 7.17
N ALA A 120 -4.13 -5.08 7.61
CA ALA A 120 -5.39 -4.97 6.89
C ALA A 120 -6.58 -4.83 7.86
N PHE A 121 -7.49 -3.89 7.58
CA PHE A 121 -8.81 -3.89 8.20
C PHE A 121 -9.65 -5.04 7.65
N SER A 122 -10.41 -5.71 8.53
CA SER A 122 -11.49 -6.61 8.07
C SER A 122 -12.50 -5.84 7.20
N PRO A 123 -13.26 -6.51 6.31
CA PRO A 123 -14.22 -5.85 5.43
C PRO A 123 -15.29 -5.03 6.16
N ASP A 124 -15.65 -5.41 7.39
CA ASP A 124 -16.58 -4.74 8.31
C ASP A 124 -15.90 -3.73 9.25
N GLU A 125 -14.56 -3.60 9.15
CA GLU A 125 -13.72 -2.69 9.94
C GLU A 125 -13.77 -2.89 11.46
N LYS A 126 -14.16 -4.08 11.93
CA LYS A 126 -14.17 -4.43 13.36
C LYS A 126 -12.87 -5.06 13.86
N TYR A 127 -12.01 -5.49 12.96
CA TYR A 127 -10.74 -6.12 13.26
C TYR A 127 -9.62 -5.55 12.38
N VAL A 128 -8.39 -5.58 12.93
CA VAL A 128 -7.16 -5.34 12.19
C VAL A 128 -6.30 -6.60 12.28
N VAL A 129 -5.88 -7.12 11.13
CA VAL A 129 -4.91 -8.22 11.05
C VAL A 129 -3.53 -7.64 10.81
N VAL A 130 -2.56 -8.11 11.58
CA VAL A 130 -1.13 -7.76 11.51
C VAL A 130 -0.35 -8.97 11.03
N GLY A 131 0.53 -8.79 10.05
CA GLY A 131 1.53 -9.79 9.70
C GLY A 131 2.89 -9.40 10.26
N ASN A 132 3.52 -10.31 11.00
CA ASN A 132 4.82 -10.14 11.64
C ASN A 132 5.89 -10.87 10.83
N TYR A 133 6.81 -10.12 10.20
CA TYR A 133 7.82 -10.68 9.29
C TYR A 133 8.76 -11.65 10.00
N SER A 134 9.55 -11.16 10.95
CA SER A 134 10.50 -12.02 11.68
C SER A 134 9.83 -12.90 12.73
N GLY A 135 8.60 -12.58 13.13
CA GLY A 135 7.78 -13.45 13.96
C GLY A 135 7.27 -14.66 13.17
N GLY A 136 7.01 -14.51 11.89
CA GLY A 136 6.42 -15.53 11.02
C GLY A 136 4.98 -15.88 11.43
N ASN A 137 4.23 -14.90 11.95
CA ASN A 137 2.89 -15.12 12.48
C ASN A 137 1.94 -13.97 12.16
N LEU A 138 0.65 -14.24 12.33
CA LEU A 138 -0.41 -13.23 12.31
C LEU A 138 -0.87 -12.91 13.72
N SER A 139 -1.37 -11.69 13.92
CA SER A 139 -2.08 -11.27 15.12
C SER A 139 -3.32 -10.50 14.75
N VAL A 140 -4.45 -10.74 15.43
CA VAL A 140 -5.75 -10.13 15.13
C VAL A 140 -6.19 -9.27 16.31
N PHE A 141 -6.49 -8.02 16.04
CA PHE A 141 -6.91 -7.04 17.05
C PHE A 141 -8.32 -6.54 16.76
N PRO A 142 -9.26 -6.68 17.70
CA PRO A 142 -10.54 -5.97 17.61
C PRO A 142 -10.30 -4.45 17.66
N ILE A 143 -11.10 -3.70 16.92
CA ILE A 143 -11.07 -2.23 16.91
C ILE A 143 -12.50 -1.69 16.91
N ASP A 144 -12.77 -0.69 17.73
CA ASP A 144 -14.07 -0.04 17.78
C ASP A 144 -14.22 1.09 16.74
N GLY A 145 -15.43 1.61 16.61
CA GLY A 145 -15.74 2.69 15.67
C GLY A 145 -15.06 4.05 16.02
N TYR A 146 -14.41 4.16 17.18
CA TYR A 146 -13.66 5.32 17.63
C TYR A 146 -12.14 5.12 17.51
N GLY A 147 -11.73 3.98 17.00
CA GLY A 147 -10.33 3.64 16.75
C GLY A 147 -9.59 3.06 17.97
N ALA A 148 -10.28 2.67 19.04
CA ALA A 148 -9.63 1.99 20.14
C ALA A 148 -9.47 0.49 19.82
N LEU A 149 -8.20 0.03 19.81
CA LEU A 149 -7.87 -1.39 19.73
C LEU A 149 -8.11 -2.05 21.08
N SER A 150 -8.41 -3.34 21.05
CA SER A 150 -8.38 -4.25 22.20
C SER A 150 -7.19 -5.21 22.10
N GLU A 151 -6.95 -6.03 23.13
CA GLU A 151 -5.93 -7.08 23.05
C GLU A 151 -6.21 -8.05 21.90
N SER A 152 -5.14 -8.67 21.39
CA SER A 152 -5.24 -9.65 20.30
C SER A 152 -6.10 -10.83 20.72
N VAL A 153 -7.05 -11.19 19.86
CA VAL A 153 -7.94 -12.37 20.06
C VAL A 153 -7.38 -13.63 19.42
N THR A 154 -6.44 -13.48 18.47
CA THR A 154 -5.83 -14.61 17.76
C THR A 154 -4.38 -14.29 17.48
N THR A 155 -3.50 -15.26 17.74
CA THR A 155 -2.14 -15.30 17.22
C THR A 155 -1.98 -16.63 16.47
N TYR A 156 -1.67 -16.54 15.17
CA TYR A 156 -1.53 -17.73 14.31
C TYR A 156 -0.12 -17.83 13.78
N GLN A 157 0.61 -18.87 14.21
CA GLN A 157 1.98 -19.13 13.82
C GLN A 157 2.03 -19.93 12.52
N HIS A 158 2.69 -19.39 11.50
CA HIS A 158 3.04 -20.13 10.31
C HIS A 158 4.22 -21.07 10.57
N THR A 159 4.36 -22.10 9.75
CA THR A 159 5.40 -23.12 9.88
C THR A 159 6.07 -23.40 8.53
N GLY A 160 7.23 -24.04 8.57
CA GLY A 160 7.97 -24.42 7.37
C GLY A 160 9.12 -23.45 7.04
N ALA A 161 9.81 -23.77 5.97
CA ALA A 161 10.98 -23.05 5.44
C ALA A 161 11.07 -23.30 3.94
N SER A 162 12.04 -22.66 3.25
CA SER A 162 12.32 -22.91 1.84
C SER A 162 13.81 -22.79 1.53
N GLU A 163 14.19 -22.62 0.25
CA GLU A 163 15.54 -22.86 -0.24
C GLU A 163 16.56 -21.78 0.15
N HIS A 164 16.14 -20.53 0.35
CA HIS A 164 17.08 -19.45 0.61
C HIS A 164 17.55 -19.44 2.07
N VAL A 165 18.81 -19.85 2.29
CA VAL A 165 19.39 -20.14 3.63
C VAL A 165 19.18 -19.03 4.67
N SER A 166 19.24 -17.76 4.30
CA SER A 166 19.15 -16.61 5.23
C SER A 166 17.86 -15.79 5.13
N ARG A 167 16.98 -16.13 4.19
CA ARG A 167 15.73 -15.41 3.98
C ARG A 167 14.50 -16.31 4.02
N GLN A 168 14.72 -17.64 4.09
CA GLN A 168 13.66 -18.65 4.11
C GLN A 168 13.95 -19.78 5.10
N GLU A 169 14.74 -19.48 6.15
CA GLU A 169 15.05 -20.41 7.23
C GLU A 169 13.86 -20.72 8.14
N LYS A 170 12.83 -19.87 8.06
CA LYS A 170 11.56 -19.94 8.80
C LYS A 170 10.50 -19.10 8.11
N PRO A 171 9.23 -19.11 8.57
CA PRO A 171 8.19 -18.25 8.02
C PRO A 171 8.50 -16.76 8.16
N HIS A 172 8.11 -15.97 7.15
CA HIS A 172 8.23 -14.52 7.10
C HIS A 172 6.99 -13.92 6.46
N VAL A 173 5.95 -13.69 7.27
CA VAL A 173 4.69 -13.10 6.79
C VAL A 173 4.93 -11.67 6.30
N HIS A 174 4.63 -11.41 5.02
CA HIS A 174 4.92 -10.10 4.41
C HIS A 174 3.70 -9.36 3.85
N SER A 175 2.58 -10.01 3.65
CA SER A 175 1.35 -9.37 3.18
C SER A 175 0.12 -10.07 3.71
N VAL A 176 -0.90 -9.28 4.09
CA VAL A 176 -2.23 -9.74 4.44
C VAL A 176 -3.26 -8.98 3.61
N VAL A 177 -4.14 -9.68 2.90
CA VAL A 177 -5.14 -9.07 2.01
C VAL A 177 -6.47 -9.81 2.13
N PHE A 178 -7.54 -9.10 2.42
CA PHE A 178 -8.89 -9.68 2.37
C PHE A 178 -9.38 -9.84 0.93
N HIS A 179 -10.03 -10.96 0.66
CA HIS A 179 -10.72 -11.14 -0.61
C HIS A 179 -11.86 -10.12 -0.74
N PRO A 180 -12.02 -9.43 -1.90
CA PRO A 180 -12.98 -8.32 -2.01
C PRO A 180 -14.45 -8.71 -1.88
N LYS A 181 -14.80 -10.02 -1.98
CA LYS A 181 -16.19 -10.50 -1.99
C LYS A 181 -16.48 -11.71 -1.10
N GLN A 182 -15.46 -12.33 -0.53
CA GLN A 182 -15.62 -13.56 0.28
C GLN A 182 -14.96 -13.37 1.65
N ASN A 183 -15.43 -14.07 2.64
CA ASN A 183 -14.86 -14.06 3.98
C ASN A 183 -13.57 -14.89 4.05
N LYS A 184 -12.54 -14.41 3.31
CA LYS A 184 -11.24 -15.06 3.22
C LYS A 184 -10.13 -14.04 3.31
N LEU A 185 -9.12 -14.37 4.09
CA LEU A 185 -7.85 -13.65 4.20
C LEU A 185 -6.79 -14.40 3.38
N PHE A 186 -6.02 -13.68 2.58
CA PHE A 186 -4.86 -14.22 1.87
C PHE A 186 -3.60 -13.64 2.49
N VAL A 187 -2.64 -14.51 2.75
CA VAL A 187 -1.40 -14.20 3.45
C VAL A 187 -0.22 -14.64 2.59
N ALA A 188 0.69 -13.73 2.25
CA ALA A 188 1.95 -14.08 1.63
C ALA A 188 2.99 -14.37 2.70
N ASP A 189 3.58 -15.53 2.65
CA ASP A 189 4.72 -15.92 3.49
C ASP A 189 5.96 -16.12 2.63
N LEU A 190 6.85 -15.13 2.69
CA LEU A 190 8.10 -15.12 1.94
C LEU A 190 9.01 -16.27 2.37
N GLY A 191 9.01 -16.60 3.67
CA GLY A 191 9.94 -17.54 4.25
C GLY A 191 9.66 -19.00 3.93
N ASN A 192 8.40 -19.37 3.70
CA ASN A 192 8.03 -20.75 3.40
C ASN A 192 7.50 -20.97 1.98
N ASP A 193 7.61 -19.96 1.10
CA ASP A 193 7.11 -19.97 -0.28
C ASP A 193 5.64 -20.39 -0.37
N SER A 194 4.77 -19.70 0.36
CA SER A 194 3.32 -19.96 0.26
C SER A 194 2.49 -18.69 0.21
N ILE A 195 1.32 -18.84 -0.39
CA ILE A 195 0.19 -17.94 -0.19
C ILE A 195 -0.87 -18.74 0.55
N GLU A 196 -1.20 -18.35 1.77
CA GLU A 196 -2.18 -19.05 2.57
C GLU A 196 -3.55 -18.38 2.47
N CYS A 197 -4.60 -19.18 2.31
CA CYS A 197 -5.99 -18.76 2.28
C CYS A 197 -6.66 -19.21 3.57
N ILE A 198 -7.09 -18.25 4.40
CA ILE A 198 -7.67 -18.50 5.72
C ILE A 198 -9.10 -17.98 5.73
N PRO A 199 -10.14 -18.83 5.98
CA PRO A 199 -11.49 -18.35 6.21
C PRO A 199 -11.56 -17.51 7.49
N PHE A 200 -12.48 -16.54 7.55
CA PHE A 200 -12.75 -15.77 8.76
C PHE A 200 -14.25 -15.60 9.02
N ASP A 201 -14.59 -15.39 10.29
CA ASP A 201 -15.93 -15.03 10.73
C ASP A 201 -15.84 -13.90 11.77
N SER A 202 -16.40 -12.75 11.46
CA SER A 202 -16.44 -11.57 12.35
C SER A 202 -17.32 -11.78 13.61
N ASN A 203 -18.08 -12.86 13.67
CA ASN A 203 -18.87 -13.22 14.85
C ASN A 203 -18.20 -14.30 15.71
N SER A 204 -17.08 -14.83 15.27
CA SER A 204 -16.29 -15.81 16.05
C SER A 204 -15.36 -15.08 17.04
N ASP A 205 -15.19 -15.66 18.22
CA ASP A 205 -14.26 -15.14 19.24
C ASP A 205 -12.80 -15.15 18.77
N THR A 206 -12.44 -16.05 17.86
CA THR A 206 -11.08 -16.15 17.30
C THR A 206 -10.90 -15.37 16.00
N PHE A 207 -11.98 -14.95 15.36
CA PHE A 207 -12.01 -14.29 14.04
C PHE A 207 -11.51 -15.17 12.89
N LEU A 208 -10.28 -15.70 12.93
CA LEU A 208 -9.70 -16.58 11.89
C LEU A 208 -10.06 -18.05 12.17
N ASN A 209 -10.52 -18.76 11.14
CA ASN A 209 -10.67 -20.22 11.17
C ASN A 209 -9.37 -20.85 10.64
N THR A 210 -8.38 -20.97 11.50
CA THR A 210 -7.04 -21.47 11.15
C THR A 210 -6.99 -22.96 10.88
N GLU A 211 -7.99 -23.73 11.33
CA GLU A 211 -8.10 -25.17 11.05
C GLU A 211 -8.46 -25.44 9.58
N GLU A 212 -9.15 -24.49 8.93
CA GLU A 212 -9.49 -24.57 7.52
C GLU A 212 -8.53 -23.79 6.62
N ALA A 213 -7.38 -23.35 7.14
CA ALA A 213 -6.36 -22.66 6.37
C ALA A 213 -5.75 -23.58 5.30
N VAL A 214 -5.60 -23.06 4.09
CA VAL A 214 -5.02 -23.79 2.96
C VAL A 214 -3.80 -23.04 2.43
N ALA A 215 -2.63 -23.65 2.55
CA ALA A 215 -1.39 -23.10 2.01
C ALA A 215 -1.20 -23.54 0.54
N ILE A 216 -1.10 -22.57 -0.35
CA ILE A 216 -0.81 -22.73 -1.78
C ILE A 216 0.69 -22.48 -1.96
N LYS A 217 1.45 -23.52 -2.29
CA LYS A 217 2.88 -23.42 -2.52
C LYS A 217 3.17 -22.76 -3.86
N VAL A 218 4.17 -21.87 -3.86
CA VAL A 218 4.75 -21.28 -5.06
C VAL A 218 6.11 -21.94 -5.35
N PRO A 219 6.73 -21.73 -6.51
CA PRO A 219 8.04 -22.29 -6.79
C PRO A 219 9.05 -21.94 -5.69
N PRO A 220 9.89 -22.91 -5.25
CA PRO A 220 10.89 -22.69 -4.22
C PRO A 220 11.84 -21.53 -4.57
N GLY A 221 12.22 -20.73 -3.58
CA GLY A 221 13.05 -19.53 -3.76
C GLY A 221 12.31 -18.32 -4.33
N SER A 222 10.98 -18.37 -4.47
CA SER A 222 10.19 -17.24 -4.98
C SER A 222 10.08 -16.09 -3.99
N GLY A 223 9.75 -16.36 -2.75
CA GLY A 223 9.54 -15.37 -1.71
C GLY A 223 8.34 -14.45 -1.99
N PRO A 224 7.09 -14.94 -1.89
CA PRO A 224 5.90 -14.10 -2.11
C PRO A 224 5.87 -12.97 -1.08
N ARG A 225 5.66 -11.74 -1.58
CA ARG A 225 5.81 -10.52 -0.77
C ARG A 225 4.51 -9.73 -0.62
N HIS A 226 4.11 -9.01 -1.64
CA HIS A 226 2.88 -8.23 -1.65
C HIS A 226 1.85 -8.84 -2.58
N LEU A 227 0.60 -8.78 -2.17
CA LEU A 227 -0.56 -9.33 -2.86
C LEU A 227 -1.53 -8.22 -3.25
N ILE A 228 -2.20 -8.36 -4.39
CA ILE A 228 -3.33 -7.51 -4.77
C ILE A 228 -4.34 -8.29 -5.61
N PHE A 229 -5.62 -8.25 -5.22
CA PHE A 229 -6.72 -8.76 -6.02
C PHE A 229 -7.21 -7.74 -7.04
N ASP A 230 -7.75 -8.24 -8.15
CA ASP A 230 -8.65 -7.44 -8.96
C ASP A 230 -9.97 -7.16 -8.18
N ALA A 231 -10.74 -6.18 -8.62
CA ALA A 231 -11.99 -5.81 -7.95
C ALA A 231 -13.06 -6.92 -7.95
N LYS A 232 -12.94 -7.91 -8.84
CA LYS A 232 -13.85 -9.06 -8.89
C LYS A 232 -13.45 -10.15 -7.91
N GLY A 233 -12.19 -10.19 -7.46
CA GLY A 233 -11.62 -11.25 -6.66
C GLY A 233 -11.29 -12.52 -7.46
N GLU A 234 -11.24 -12.44 -8.78
CA GLU A 234 -11.00 -13.58 -9.67
C GLU A 234 -9.53 -13.75 -10.02
N THR A 235 -8.75 -12.66 -9.91
CA THR A 235 -7.32 -12.66 -10.19
C THR A 235 -6.55 -12.06 -9.01
N LEU A 236 -5.54 -12.80 -8.53
CA LEU A 236 -4.58 -12.34 -7.53
C LEU A 236 -3.23 -12.14 -8.22
N PHE A 237 -2.62 -11.00 -8.00
CA PHE A 237 -1.24 -10.71 -8.39
C PHE A 237 -0.35 -10.69 -7.16
N ALA A 238 0.86 -11.23 -7.28
CA ALA A 238 1.85 -11.26 -6.21
C ALA A 238 3.22 -10.83 -6.72
N THR A 239 3.94 -9.98 -5.97
CA THR A 239 5.39 -9.85 -6.17
C THR A 239 6.10 -10.99 -5.48
N PHE A 240 7.07 -11.58 -6.16
CA PHE A 240 8.00 -12.56 -5.61
C PHE A 240 9.34 -11.86 -5.39
N GLU A 241 9.66 -11.58 -4.12
CA GLU A 241 10.80 -10.73 -3.77
C GLU A 241 12.13 -11.35 -4.19
N LEU A 242 12.30 -12.65 -3.93
CA LEU A 242 13.59 -13.31 -4.10
C LEU A 242 13.85 -13.71 -5.55
N SER A 243 12.83 -14.14 -6.29
CA SER A 243 12.94 -14.51 -7.71
C SER A 243 12.74 -13.34 -8.68
N ASN A 244 12.39 -12.12 -8.19
CA ASN A 244 12.12 -10.95 -9.04
C ASN A 244 11.07 -11.20 -10.13
N GLN A 245 9.94 -11.76 -9.73
CA GLN A 245 8.82 -12.07 -10.61
C GLN A 245 7.51 -11.47 -10.12
N VAL A 246 6.55 -11.36 -11.04
CA VAL A 246 5.13 -11.19 -10.71
C VAL A 246 4.43 -12.51 -10.98
N GLY A 247 3.86 -13.11 -9.94
CA GLY A 247 2.96 -14.26 -10.05
C GLY A 247 1.54 -13.79 -10.35
N VAL A 248 0.88 -14.43 -11.31
CA VAL A 248 -0.54 -14.25 -11.60
C VAL A 248 -1.28 -15.52 -11.24
N PHE A 249 -2.31 -15.37 -10.43
CA PHE A 249 -3.12 -16.49 -9.97
C PHE A 249 -4.58 -16.30 -10.38
N ARG A 250 -5.24 -17.39 -10.78
CA ARG A 250 -6.69 -17.47 -10.89
C ARG A 250 -7.27 -18.00 -9.60
N TYR A 251 -8.28 -17.29 -9.09
CA TYR A 251 -9.04 -17.73 -7.94
C TYR A 251 -10.46 -18.12 -8.37
N LYS A 252 -10.77 -19.39 -8.27
CA LYS A 252 -12.08 -19.95 -8.67
C LYS A 252 -12.41 -21.17 -7.82
N ASN A 253 -13.68 -21.33 -7.42
CA ASN A 253 -14.17 -22.47 -6.64
C ASN A 253 -13.37 -22.70 -5.34
N ASN A 254 -12.94 -21.61 -4.68
CA ASN A 254 -12.07 -21.64 -3.49
C ASN A 254 -10.65 -22.19 -3.73
N GLU A 255 -10.22 -22.31 -4.97
CA GLU A 255 -8.87 -22.73 -5.35
C GLU A 255 -8.09 -21.57 -5.96
N LEU A 256 -6.83 -21.41 -5.56
CA LEU A 256 -5.89 -20.45 -6.10
C LEU A 256 -4.88 -21.19 -6.97
N GLN A 257 -4.87 -20.90 -8.26
CA GLN A 257 -3.98 -21.53 -9.24
C GLN A 257 -3.01 -20.53 -9.84
N LEU A 258 -1.71 -20.79 -9.74
CA LEU A 258 -0.66 -20.02 -10.45
C LEU A 258 -0.78 -20.27 -11.96
N VAL A 259 -1.00 -19.21 -12.74
CA VAL A 259 -1.19 -19.30 -14.20
C VAL A 259 -0.07 -18.63 -14.99
N GLN A 260 0.66 -17.69 -14.39
CA GLN A 260 1.81 -17.04 -15.02
C GLN A 260 2.84 -16.62 -13.99
N LEU A 261 4.12 -16.75 -14.38
CA LEU A 261 5.26 -16.07 -13.78
C LEU A 261 5.82 -15.09 -14.80
N ALA A 262 5.70 -13.79 -14.51
CA ALA A 262 6.24 -12.74 -15.35
C ALA A 262 7.56 -12.22 -14.77
N GLN A 263 8.66 -12.41 -15.51
CA GLN A 263 9.99 -11.94 -15.09
C GLN A 263 10.05 -10.41 -15.08
N ILE A 264 10.64 -9.82 -14.04
CA ILE A 264 10.81 -8.37 -13.92
C ILE A 264 12.23 -7.97 -14.31
N THR A 265 13.25 -8.66 -13.79
CA THR A 265 14.68 -8.39 -14.06
C THR A 265 15.30 -9.49 -14.88
N ASP A 266 16.46 -9.20 -15.50
CA ASP A 266 17.30 -10.26 -16.06
C ASP A 266 17.86 -11.12 -14.93
N SER A 267 17.94 -12.43 -15.11
CA SER A 267 18.39 -13.39 -14.11
C SER A 267 19.85 -13.19 -13.64
N THR A 268 20.62 -12.35 -14.33
CA THR A 268 22.02 -12.05 -14.03
C THR A 268 22.22 -10.89 -13.06
N LYS A 269 21.13 -10.14 -12.74
CA LYS A 269 21.19 -8.97 -11.85
C LYS A 269 20.61 -9.29 -10.49
N SER A 270 21.29 -8.85 -9.44
CA SER A 270 20.73 -8.91 -8.09
C SER A 270 19.66 -7.84 -7.93
N GLY A 271 18.58 -8.17 -7.24
CA GLY A 271 17.49 -7.25 -6.97
C GLY A 271 16.38 -7.94 -6.20
N THR A 272 15.49 -7.14 -5.65
CA THR A 272 14.33 -7.63 -4.90
C THR A 272 13.08 -6.90 -5.33
N ALA A 273 12.06 -7.63 -5.81
CA ALA A 273 10.75 -7.06 -6.06
C ALA A 273 10.11 -6.58 -4.75
N ALA A 274 9.38 -5.48 -4.80
CA ALA A 274 8.82 -4.89 -3.59
C ALA A 274 7.30 -4.67 -3.68
N GLU A 275 6.86 -3.50 -4.07
CA GLU A 275 5.45 -3.13 -4.12
C GLU A 275 4.80 -3.60 -5.42
N ILE A 276 3.49 -3.89 -5.35
CA ILE A 276 2.64 -4.17 -6.50
C ILE A 276 1.35 -3.36 -6.43
N LYS A 277 0.96 -2.75 -7.54
CA LYS A 277 -0.31 -2.03 -7.67
C LYS A 277 -1.00 -2.41 -8.98
N LEU A 278 -2.32 -2.42 -8.93
CA LEU A 278 -3.20 -2.61 -10.09
C LEU A 278 -3.94 -1.30 -10.36
N SER A 279 -4.03 -0.87 -11.60
CA SER A 279 -4.83 0.30 -11.97
C SER A 279 -6.33 0.04 -11.74
N LYS A 280 -7.10 1.09 -11.44
CA LYS A 280 -8.55 1.00 -11.17
C LYS A 280 -9.37 0.37 -12.31
N ASP A 281 -8.89 0.53 -13.55
CA ASP A 281 -9.50 -0.07 -14.75
C ASP A 281 -9.08 -1.52 -14.97
N ASN A 282 -8.23 -2.08 -14.08
CA ASN A 282 -7.67 -3.43 -14.14
C ASN A 282 -6.87 -3.73 -15.43
N LYS A 283 -6.32 -2.72 -16.10
CA LYS A 283 -5.57 -2.93 -17.36
C LYS A 283 -4.05 -2.93 -17.19
N TYR A 284 -3.55 -2.41 -16.06
CA TYR A 284 -2.11 -2.24 -15.86
C TYR A 284 -1.70 -2.69 -14.46
N VAL A 285 -0.65 -3.49 -14.40
CA VAL A 285 0.02 -3.90 -13.17
C VAL A 285 1.37 -3.22 -13.09
N TYR A 286 1.72 -2.71 -11.92
CA TYR A 286 2.97 -2.03 -11.64
C TYR A 286 3.70 -2.76 -10.53
N ALA A 287 5.00 -3.01 -10.71
CA ALA A 287 5.83 -3.63 -9.68
C ALA A 287 7.16 -2.87 -9.55
N SER A 288 7.57 -2.56 -8.32
CA SER A 288 8.86 -1.93 -8.07
C SER A 288 9.96 -2.96 -7.80
N VAL A 289 11.20 -2.63 -8.19
CA VAL A 289 12.40 -3.44 -7.98
C VAL A 289 13.50 -2.59 -7.37
N ARG A 290 14.17 -3.13 -6.37
CA ARG A 290 15.29 -2.56 -5.63
C ARG A 290 16.52 -3.45 -5.81
N GLY A 291 17.70 -2.86 -5.91
CA GLY A 291 18.98 -3.62 -6.01
C GLY A 291 19.96 -2.95 -6.94
N ASP A 292 20.59 -3.73 -7.81
CA ASP A 292 21.51 -3.21 -8.84
C ASP A 292 20.79 -2.28 -9.79
N ASP A 293 19.58 -2.67 -10.22
CA ASP A 293 18.64 -1.81 -10.94
C ASP A 293 17.54 -1.34 -9.99
N ASN A 294 17.09 -0.09 -10.16
CA ASN A 294 15.99 0.49 -9.40
C ASN A 294 14.99 1.09 -10.38
N PHE A 295 13.80 0.49 -10.45
CA PHE A 295 12.78 0.90 -11.42
C PHE A 295 11.38 0.45 -10.99
N ILE A 296 10.37 0.99 -11.68
CA ILE A 296 9.01 0.42 -11.70
C ILE A 296 8.82 -0.26 -13.05
N ALA A 297 8.47 -1.54 -13.04
CA ALA A 297 8.01 -2.28 -14.20
C ALA A 297 6.50 -2.01 -14.40
N VAL A 298 6.10 -1.69 -15.62
CA VAL A 298 4.72 -1.50 -16.04
C VAL A 298 4.33 -2.63 -16.96
N TYR A 299 3.27 -3.35 -16.60
CA TYR A 299 2.71 -4.44 -17.41
C TYR A 299 1.32 -4.06 -17.91
N GLY A 300 1.01 -4.40 -19.14
CA GLY A 300 -0.35 -4.51 -19.65
C GLY A 300 -0.99 -5.81 -19.18
N TRP A 301 -2.24 -5.75 -18.76
CA TRP A 301 -3.05 -6.90 -18.39
C TRP A 301 -4.29 -7.00 -19.28
N ASP A 302 -4.42 -8.06 -20.05
CA ASP A 302 -5.52 -8.29 -20.98
C ASP A 302 -6.58 -9.29 -20.45
N SER A 303 -6.55 -9.60 -19.18
CA SER A 303 -7.33 -10.63 -18.46
C SER A 303 -6.83 -12.06 -18.65
N GLU A 304 -5.81 -12.29 -19.43
CA GLU A 304 -5.19 -13.61 -19.63
C GLU A 304 -3.70 -13.60 -19.31
N LYS A 305 -2.98 -12.53 -19.74
CA LYS A 305 -1.53 -12.46 -19.67
C LYS A 305 -1.03 -11.07 -19.26
N LEU A 306 0.01 -11.05 -18.44
CA LEU A 306 0.84 -9.88 -18.20
C LEU A 306 1.89 -9.76 -19.31
N THR A 307 1.96 -8.58 -19.94
CA THR A 307 2.99 -8.24 -20.93
C THR A 307 3.75 -7.02 -20.45
N LEU A 308 5.08 -7.12 -20.37
CA LEU A 308 5.93 -6.00 -19.96
C LEU A 308 5.89 -4.89 -21.02
N LEU A 309 5.51 -3.68 -20.61
CA LEU A 309 5.42 -2.50 -21.48
C LEU A 309 6.60 -1.54 -21.26
N GLN A 310 7.04 -1.37 -20.00
CA GLN A 310 8.05 -0.40 -19.65
C GLN A 310 8.79 -0.80 -18.37
N LYS A 311 10.09 -0.46 -18.29
CA LYS A 311 10.85 -0.34 -17.05
C LYS A 311 11.24 1.14 -16.93
N VAL A 312 10.68 1.85 -15.94
CA VAL A 312 10.97 3.26 -15.73
C VAL A 312 11.95 3.42 -14.56
N PRO A 313 13.14 3.98 -14.80
CA PRO A 313 14.14 4.15 -13.75
C PRO A 313 13.61 5.04 -12.60
N THR A 314 14.01 4.70 -11.38
CA THR A 314 13.75 5.46 -10.16
C THR A 314 15.05 5.76 -9.43
N LYS A 315 14.98 6.50 -8.34
CA LYS A 315 16.06 6.56 -7.36
C LYS A 315 16.19 5.23 -6.60
N LYS A 316 17.30 5.05 -5.87
CA LYS A 316 17.64 3.78 -5.21
C LYS A 316 16.64 3.38 -4.12
N GLY A 317 16.19 2.15 -4.19
CA GLY A 317 15.32 1.53 -3.20
C GLY A 317 13.85 1.95 -3.32
N PRO A 318 13.18 1.85 -4.49
CA PRO A 318 11.75 2.14 -4.63
C PRO A 318 10.93 1.07 -3.89
N ARG A 319 10.80 1.23 -2.55
CA ARG A 319 10.17 0.23 -1.67
C ARG A 319 8.66 0.22 -1.79
N ASN A 320 8.07 1.41 -1.93
CA ASN A 320 6.62 1.57 -2.07
C ASN A 320 6.30 2.72 -3.03
N PHE A 321 5.14 2.63 -3.66
CA PHE A 321 4.60 3.70 -4.49
C PHE A 321 3.07 3.73 -4.41
N ILE A 322 2.48 4.90 -4.69
CA ILE A 322 1.03 5.09 -4.63
C ILE A 322 0.54 6.00 -5.75
N PHE A 323 -0.66 5.72 -6.26
CA PHE A 323 -1.36 6.58 -7.21
C PHE A 323 -2.18 7.67 -6.51
N THR A 324 -2.33 8.82 -7.15
CA THR A 324 -3.39 9.78 -6.81
C THR A 324 -4.78 9.18 -7.08
N ASP A 325 -5.84 9.82 -6.57
CA ASP A 325 -7.21 9.30 -6.72
C ASP A 325 -7.65 9.17 -8.17
N ASP A 326 -7.23 10.08 -9.00
CA ASP A 326 -7.51 10.09 -10.43
C ASP A 326 -6.49 9.28 -11.24
N GLU A 327 -5.48 8.70 -10.56
CA GLU A 327 -4.38 7.91 -11.13
C GLU A 327 -3.55 8.65 -12.21
N SER A 328 -3.54 9.97 -12.19
CA SER A 328 -2.70 10.76 -13.11
C SER A 328 -1.25 10.88 -12.65
N LEU A 329 -1.01 10.75 -11.34
CA LEU A 329 0.31 10.84 -10.74
C LEU A 329 0.62 9.62 -9.86
N VAL A 330 1.92 9.33 -9.76
CA VAL A 330 2.48 8.26 -8.91
C VAL A 330 3.57 8.87 -8.04
N LEU A 331 3.46 8.67 -6.73
CA LEU A 331 4.52 9.00 -5.77
C LEU A 331 5.34 7.75 -5.52
N VAL A 332 6.65 7.84 -5.58
CA VAL A 332 7.59 6.74 -5.37
C VAL A 332 8.51 7.07 -4.20
N GLY A 333 8.50 6.22 -3.17
CA GLY A 333 9.38 6.33 -2.01
C GLY A 333 10.67 5.54 -2.24
N SER A 334 11.77 6.26 -2.34
CA SER A 334 13.12 5.72 -2.56
C SER A 334 13.88 5.67 -1.25
N GLN A 335 13.79 4.52 -0.57
CA GLN A 335 14.30 4.29 0.79
C GLN A 335 15.80 4.61 0.93
N PHE A 336 16.62 4.21 -0.05
CA PHE A 336 18.09 4.33 0.06
C PHE A 336 18.63 5.68 -0.43
N GLU A 337 17.78 6.51 -1.03
CA GLU A 337 18.12 7.89 -1.41
C GLU A 337 17.32 8.94 -0.64
N ASN A 338 16.61 8.55 0.40
CA ASN A 338 15.89 9.46 1.30
C ASN A 338 15.02 10.46 0.54
N SER A 339 14.22 9.99 -0.44
CA SER A 339 13.43 10.89 -1.26
C SER A 339 12.11 10.31 -1.72
N ILE A 340 11.15 11.19 -1.98
CA ILE A 340 9.92 10.91 -2.71
C ILE A 340 10.01 11.60 -4.06
N SER A 341 9.79 10.86 -5.14
CA SER A 341 9.73 11.39 -6.52
C SER A 341 8.31 11.27 -7.08
N VAL A 342 7.93 12.15 -7.99
CA VAL A 342 6.62 12.15 -8.66
C VAL A 342 6.77 11.76 -10.12
N PHE A 343 5.92 10.85 -10.58
CA PHE A 343 5.80 10.45 -11.99
C PHE A 343 4.41 10.78 -12.50
N LYS A 344 4.30 11.18 -13.76
CA LYS A 344 3.05 11.26 -14.50
C LYS A 344 2.69 9.89 -15.05
N ARG A 345 1.42 9.52 -14.97
CA ARG A 345 0.88 8.32 -15.59
C ARG A 345 -0.02 8.68 -16.76
N ASP A 346 0.24 8.13 -17.93
CA ASP A 346 -0.71 8.14 -19.04
C ASP A 346 -1.78 7.07 -18.79
N LYS A 347 -3.02 7.50 -18.58
CA LYS A 347 -4.14 6.60 -18.26
C LYS A 347 -4.54 5.68 -19.40
N LYS A 348 -4.20 6.03 -20.65
CA LYS A 348 -4.54 5.22 -21.84
C LYS A 348 -3.54 4.11 -22.10
N THR A 349 -2.25 4.40 -21.87
CA THR A 349 -1.16 3.47 -22.14
C THR A 349 -0.60 2.81 -20.89
N GLY A 350 -0.93 3.35 -19.70
CA GLY A 350 -0.38 2.92 -18.41
C GLY A 350 1.05 3.39 -18.16
N LEU A 351 1.73 4.00 -19.15
CA LEU A 351 3.15 4.35 -19.07
C LEU A 351 3.41 5.48 -18.08
N LEU A 352 4.61 5.45 -17.49
CA LEU A 352 5.06 6.43 -16.51
C LEU A 352 6.14 7.34 -17.14
N THR A 353 6.10 8.63 -16.77
CA THR A 353 7.12 9.62 -17.14
C THR A 353 7.56 10.34 -15.87
N ALA A 354 8.86 10.37 -15.60
CA ALA A 354 9.42 11.10 -14.46
C ALA A 354 9.14 12.61 -14.58
N THR A 355 8.92 13.25 -13.43
CA THR A 355 8.88 14.73 -13.33
C THR A 355 10.13 15.21 -12.63
N SER A 356 10.30 16.54 -12.54
CA SER A 356 11.36 17.14 -11.73
C SER A 356 10.99 17.31 -10.25
N SER A 357 9.77 16.90 -9.86
CA SER A 357 9.28 17.07 -8.49
C SER A 357 9.82 16.01 -7.57
N GLU A 358 10.43 16.47 -6.49
CA GLU A 358 11.07 15.65 -5.49
C GLU A 358 10.94 16.28 -4.10
N LEU A 359 10.86 15.44 -3.07
CA LEU A 359 10.87 15.84 -1.67
C LEU A 359 11.89 14.99 -0.90
N PRO A 360 12.93 15.60 -0.32
CA PRO A 360 13.80 14.92 0.63
C PRO A 360 13.02 14.50 1.88
N ILE A 361 13.08 13.22 2.24
CA ILE A 361 12.46 12.66 3.44
C ILE A 361 13.20 11.36 3.83
N ASN A 362 13.48 11.17 5.11
CA ASN A 362 14.28 10.04 5.55
C ASN A 362 13.59 8.70 5.29
N LYS A 363 14.26 7.79 4.60
CA LYS A 363 13.86 6.39 4.36
C LYS A 363 12.35 6.18 4.17
N PRO A 364 11.69 6.80 3.18
CA PRO A 364 10.25 6.61 2.95
C PRO A 364 9.99 5.19 2.46
N VAL A 365 9.13 4.46 3.16
CA VAL A 365 8.90 3.02 2.91
C VAL A 365 7.44 2.66 2.70
N TYR A 366 6.51 3.56 3.02
CA TYR A 366 5.08 3.32 2.80
C TYR A 366 4.30 4.63 2.61
N PHE A 367 3.27 4.55 1.79
CA PHE A 367 2.31 5.64 1.58
C PHE A 367 0.90 5.19 1.89
N CYS A 368 0.20 5.99 2.68
CA CYS A 368 -1.23 5.87 2.88
C CYS A 368 -1.91 7.17 2.43
N LYS A 369 -2.91 7.05 1.59
CA LYS A 369 -3.67 8.21 1.13
C LYS A 369 -4.68 8.63 2.18
N PHE A 370 -4.68 9.91 2.46
CA PHE A 370 -5.44 10.49 3.56
C PHE A 370 -6.50 11.51 3.10
#